data_31055406d3b61b596bc1ce8fb49ce061
#
_entry.id   31055406d3b61b596bc1ce8fb49ce061
#
_cell.length_a   1.000
_cell.length_b   1.000
_cell.length_c   1.000
_cell.angle_alpha   90.00
_cell.angle_beta   90.00
_cell.angle_gamma   90.00
#
_symmetry.space_group_name_H-M   'P 1'
#
loop_
_entity.id
_entity.type
_entity.pdbx_description
1 polymer ?
#
loop_
_entity_poly.entity_id
_entity_poly.type
_entity_poly.pdbx_seq_one_letter_code
_entity_poly.pdbx_strand_id
1 'polypeptide(L)'
;MEEDYIRKAIAEGIYTLGFSDHTPYPLRDGYVSYSRMGVEEIDGYCKTLLSLREKYKNYIDIRIGFETEYYPKYFNSLIELYRKHPIEYIIYAGHFIGNEGDEDGFTFCAFDRTDDNNKLRAYVDNTVTAIGTGRYSIIAHPDMINFVGDLDFYRAESARLIRAAKDADIPLEINLYGMRDGRHYPNEEFWRVAGRLGAKATLGFDSHHERHVADGNEIVRGLRLADRLGVEVIDEEKLIDPRF
;
A
#
# COMPACT_ATOMS: atom_id res chain seq x y z
N MET A 1 3.98 -14.13 16.23
CA MET A 1 4.46 -13.38 15.04
C MET A 1 3.92 -11.94 15.09
N GLU A 2 2.61 -11.68 15.07
CA GLU A 2 2.01 -10.35 15.14
C GLU A 2 2.39 -9.61 16.44
N GLU A 3 2.46 -10.33 17.55
CA GLU A 3 2.86 -9.79 18.84
C GLU A 3 4.30 -9.24 18.86
N ASP A 4 5.20 -9.80 18.06
CA ASP A 4 6.60 -9.34 18.01
C ASP A 4 6.67 -7.98 17.30
N TYR A 5 5.85 -7.74 16.27
CA TYR A 5 5.69 -6.43 15.62
C TYR A 5 5.17 -5.38 16.61
N ILE A 6 4.16 -5.74 17.41
CA ILE A 6 3.58 -4.84 18.42
C ILE A 6 4.62 -4.46 19.47
N ARG A 7 5.36 -5.45 20.01
CA ARG A 7 6.41 -5.20 21.01
C ARG A 7 7.52 -4.31 20.47
N LYS A 8 7.90 -4.53 19.19
CA LYS A 8 8.90 -3.70 18.54
C LYS A 8 8.38 -2.28 18.35
N ALA A 9 7.15 -2.10 17.86
CA ALA A 9 6.54 -0.79 17.70
C ALA A 9 6.48 0.00 19.00
N ILE A 10 6.05 -0.64 20.11
CA ILE A 10 6.04 -0.02 21.45
C ILE A 10 7.45 0.40 21.88
N ALA A 11 8.45 -0.47 21.67
CA ALA A 11 9.84 -0.19 22.04
C ALA A 11 10.42 1.02 21.27
N GLU A 12 9.96 1.26 20.05
CA GLU A 12 10.37 2.39 19.22
C GLU A 12 9.49 3.64 19.40
N GLY A 13 8.51 3.59 20.30
CA GLY A 13 7.65 4.72 20.62
C GLY A 13 6.53 5.00 19.60
N ILE A 14 6.12 4.01 18.85
CA ILE A 14 4.98 4.11 17.93
C ILE A 14 3.68 4.09 18.74
N TYR A 15 2.79 5.05 18.49
CA TYR A 15 1.50 5.17 19.17
C TYR A 15 0.37 4.42 18.48
N THR A 16 0.42 4.31 17.17
CA THR A 16 -0.57 3.59 16.35
C THR A 16 0.14 2.67 15.39
N LEU A 17 -0.24 1.39 15.37
CA LEU A 17 0.27 0.37 14.45
C LEU A 17 -0.88 -0.20 13.61
N GLY A 18 -0.81 0.00 12.31
CA GLY A 18 -1.71 -0.63 11.35
C GLY A 18 -1.14 -1.96 10.85
N PHE A 19 -1.94 -3.00 10.91
CA PHE A 19 -1.69 -4.26 10.21
C PHE A 19 -2.39 -4.23 8.86
N SER A 20 -1.67 -4.52 7.79
CA SER A 20 -2.16 -4.47 6.42
C SER A 20 -1.57 -5.62 5.61
N ASP A 21 -1.91 -6.84 5.99
CA ASP A 21 -1.52 -8.04 5.24
C ASP A 21 -2.14 -8.05 3.84
N HIS A 22 -1.59 -8.83 2.92
CA HIS A 22 -2.15 -8.95 1.58
C HIS A 22 -3.59 -9.48 1.62
N THR A 23 -4.49 -8.77 0.98
CA THR A 23 -5.93 -9.06 0.96
C THR A 23 -6.24 -10.50 0.54
N PRO A 24 -7.04 -11.24 1.32
CA PRO A 24 -7.58 -12.55 0.92
C PRO A 24 -8.67 -12.39 -0.13
N TYR A 25 -8.31 -12.26 -1.40
CA TYR A 25 -9.27 -12.10 -2.49
C TYR A 25 -10.08 -13.37 -2.74
N PRO A 26 -11.41 -13.25 -2.94
CA PRO A 26 -12.25 -14.36 -3.40
C PRO A 26 -12.05 -14.55 -4.91
N LEU A 27 -10.85 -15.02 -5.28
CA LEU A 27 -10.45 -15.28 -6.67
C LEU A 27 -11.20 -16.47 -7.23
N ARG A 28 -10.95 -16.83 -8.52
CA ARG A 28 -11.62 -17.97 -9.18
C ARG A 28 -11.36 -19.28 -8.44
N ASP A 29 -12.32 -20.19 -8.54
CA ASP A 29 -12.20 -21.53 -7.96
C ASP A 29 -10.94 -22.27 -8.40
N GLY A 30 -10.26 -22.87 -7.43
CA GLY A 30 -9.04 -23.65 -7.65
C GLY A 30 -7.75 -22.82 -7.83
N TYR A 31 -7.82 -21.51 -7.84
CA TYR A 31 -6.61 -20.68 -7.81
C TYR A 31 -6.12 -20.49 -6.37
N VAL A 32 -4.84 -20.78 -6.15
CA VAL A 32 -4.17 -20.58 -4.85
C VAL A 32 -3.11 -19.51 -5.03
N SER A 33 -3.27 -18.40 -4.36
CA SER A 33 -2.23 -17.37 -4.28
C SER A 33 -1.14 -17.77 -3.30
N TYR A 34 0.11 -17.53 -3.65
CA TYR A 34 1.25 -17.77 -2.76
C TYR A 34 1.63 -16.55 -1.91
N SER A 35 1.03 -15.39 -2.20
CA SER A 35 1.38 -14.11 -1.59
C SER A 35 0.38 -13.63 -0.54
N ARG A 36 -0.75 -14.31 -0.38
CA ARG A 36 -1.83 -13.87 0.51
C ARG A 36 -2.51 -15.03 1.23
N MET A 37 -3.11 -14.75 2.38
CA MET A 37 -3.92 -15.74 3.11
C MET A 37 -5.17 -16.14 2.32
N GLY A 38 -5.74 -17.30 2.63
CA GLY A 38 -7.04 -17.73 2.11
C GLY A 38 -8.20 -16.94 2.73
N VAL A 39 -9.33 -16.89 2.02
CA VAL A 39 -10.55 -16.20 2.51
C VAL A 39 -11.02 -16.79 3.84
N GLU A 40 -10.83 -18.08 4.04
CA GLU A 40 -11.19 -18.80 5.28
C GLU A 40 -10.35 -18.41 6.50
N GLU A 41 -9.18 -17.79 6.28
CA GLU A 41 -8.26 -17.41 7.35
C GLU A 41 -8.54 -16.02 7.94
N ILE A 42 -9.38 -15.19 7.25
CA ILE A 42 -9.68 -13.80 7.66
C ILE A 42 -10.26 -13.71 9.08
N ASP A 43 -11.09 -14.66 9.47
CA ASP A 43 -11.64 -14.73 10.84
C ASP A 43 -10.55 -14.92 11.89
N GLY A 44 -9.60 -15.80 11.61
CA GLY A 44 -8.44 -16.05 12.48
C GLY A 44 -7.55 -14.81 12.62
N TYR A 45 -7.24 -14.17 11.50
CA TYR A 45 -6.50 -12.92 11.45
C TYR A 45 -7.16 -11.83 12.30
N CYS A 46 -8.45 -11.56 12.09
CA CYS A 46 -9.18 -10.54 12.83
C CYS A 46 -9.25 -10.86 14.33
N LYS A 47 -9.55 -12.11 14.72
CA LYS A 47 -9.62 -12.53 16.13
C LYS A 47 -8.28 -12.37 16.83
N THR A 48 -7.18 -12.72 16.18
CA THR A 48 -5.83 -12.55 16.72
C THR A 48 -5.54 -11.08 17.00
N LEU A 49 -5.77 -10.22 16.01
CA LEU A 49 -5.48 -8.78 16.15
C LEU A 49 -6.40 -8.10 17.19
N LEU A 50 -7.67 -8.46 17.26
CA LEU A 50 -8.60 -7.95 18.31
C LEU A 50 -8.13 -8.37 19.71
N SER A 51 -7.69 -9.61 19.89
CA SER A 51 -7.14 -10.08 21.16
C SER A 51 -5.87 -9.32 21.55
N LEU A 52 -4.97 -9.09 20.61
CA LEU A 52 -3.74 -8.32 20.83
C LEU A 52 -4.04 -6.84 21.09
N ARG A 53 -5.01 -6.25 20.40
CA ARG A 53 -5.49 -4.89 20.67
C ARG A 53 -5.94 -4.74 22.10
N GLU A 54 -6.78 -5.64 22.61
CA GLU A 54 -7.24 -5.60 24.01
C GLU A 54 -6.07 -5.78 25.00
N LYS A 55 -5.13 -6.68 24.69
CA LYS A 55 -3.95 -6.92 25.53
C LYS A 55 -3.04 -5.69 25.64
N TYR A 56 -2.85 -4.95 24.56
CA TYR A 56 -1.90 -3.85 24.46
C TYR A 56 -2.54 -2.46 24.47
N LYS A 57 -3.86 -2.33 24.69
CA LYS A 57 -4.64 -1.08 24.58
C LYS A 57 -4.13 0.12 25.39
N ASN A 58 -3.35 -0.13 26.45
CA ASN A 58 -2.78 0.93 27.28
C ASN A 58 -1.39 1.40 26.77
N TYR A 59 -0.87 0.80 25.73
CA TYR A 59 0.49 1.03 25.24
C TYR A 59 0.50 1.49 23.78
N ILE A 60 -0.40 0.97 22.97
CA ILE A 60 -0.43 1.23 21.53
C ILE A 60 -1.86 1.04 20.98
N ASP A 61 -2.26 1.89 20.03
CA ASP A 61 -3.48 1.69 19.24
C ASP A 61 -3.19 0.78 18.06
N ILE A 62 -3.94 -0.33 17.95
CA ILE A 62 -3.76 -1.31 16.88
C ILE A 62 -4.92 -1.19 15.90
N ARG A 63 -4.62 -1.00 14.60
CA ARG A 63 -5.60 -0.91 13.53
C ARG A 63 -5.55 -2.14 12.65
N ILE A 64 -6.73 -2.59 12.20
CA ILE A 64 -6.91 -3.82 11.41
C ILE A 64 -7.28 -3.41 9.98
N GLY A 65 -6.40 -3.71 9.05
CA GLY A 65 -6.60 -3.40 7.65
C GLY A 65 -6.04 -4.47 6.72
N PHE A 66 -6.03 -4.14 5.45
CA PHE A 66 -5.42 -4.96 4.40
C PHE A 66 -4.71 -4.09 3.37
N GLU A 67 -3.65 -4.63 2.81
CA GLU A 67 -3.07 -4.15 1.56
C GLU A 67 -3.81 -4.78 0.39
N THR A 68 -4.40 -3.94 -0.46
CA THR A 68 -5.47 -4.36 -1.36
C THR A 68 -5.23 -3.82 -2.77
N GLU A 69 -5.05 -4.71 -3.73
CA GLU A 69 -5.09 -4.35 -5.15
C GLU A 69 -6.53 -3.98 -5.56
N TYR A 70 -6.68 -3.30 -6.67
CA TYR A 70 -7.97 -3.08 -7.30
C TYR A 70 -8.16 -4.03 -8.47
N TYR A 71 -8.96 -5.07 -8.26
CA TYR A 71 -9.40 -5.99 -9.31
C TYR A 71 -10.88 -5.77 -9.61
N PRO A 72 -11.22 -5.03 -10.67
CA PRO A 72 -12.61 -4.65 -10.96
C PRO A 72 -13.60 -5.82 -10.92
N LYS A 73 -13.18 -6.98 -11.42
CA LYS A 73 -13.98 -8.21 -11.45
C LYS A 73 -14.38 -8.73 -10.06
N TYR A 74 -13.49 -8.58 -9.08
CA TYR A 74 -13.64 -9.16 -7.75
C TYR A 74 -13.92 -8.14 -6.65
N PHE A 75 -13.78 -6.84 -6.94
CA PHE A 75 -13.77 -5.79 -5.91
C PHE A 75 -15.08 -5.70 -5.12
N ASN A 76 -16.23 -5.81 -5.79
CA ASN A 76 -17.51 -5.80 -5.08
C ASN A 76 -17.67 -6.98 -4.12
N SER A 77 -17.25 -8.18 -4.54
CA SER A 77 -17.27 -9.37 -3.69
C SER A 77 -16.33 -9.24 -2.50
N LEU A 78 -15.21 -8.57 -2.68
CA LEU A 78 -14.28 -8.25 -1.61
C LEU A 78 -14.90 -7.28 -0.59
N ILE A 79 -15.57 -6.22 -1.02
CA ILE A 79 -16.26 -5.29 -0.12
C ILE A 79 -17.36 -5.99 0.68
N GLU A 80 -18.12 -6.92 0.04
CA GLU A 80 -19.10 -7.75 0.77
C GLU A 80 -18.43 -8.68 1.80
N LEU A 81 -17.23 -9.17 1.52
CA LEU A 81 -16.43 -9.92 2.50
C LEU A 81 -16.04 -9.02 3.68
N TYR A 82 -15.51 -7.83 3.42
CA TYR A 82 -15.11 -6.88 4.46
C TYR A 82 -16.25 -6.43 5.36
N ARG A 83 -17.48 -6.33 4.86
CA ARG A 83 -18.66 -6.00 5.67
C ARG A 83 -18.93 -7.01 6.80
N LYS A 84 -18.40 -8.22 6.69
CA LYS A 84 -18.58 -9.29 7.69
C LYS A 84 -17.49 -9.29 8.75
N HIS A 85 -16.46 -8.46 8.61
CA HIS A 85 -15.27 -8.48 9.44
C HIS A 85 -14.94 -7.07 9.97
N PRO A 86 -14.20 -6.92 11.09
CA PRO A 86 -13.86 -5.64 11.69
C PRO A 86 -12.68 -4.95 10.98
N ILE A 87 -12.75 -4.84 9.66
CA ILE A 87 -11.74 -4.16 8.85
C ILE A 87 -11.96 -2.65 8.94
N GLU A 88 -10.96 -1.90 9.34
CA GLU A 88 -11.05 -0.46 9.61
C GLU A 88 -10.55 0.40 8.45
N TYR A 89 -9.62 -0.14 7.65
CA TYR A 89 -9.04 0.56 6.50
C TYR A 89 -8.46 -0.41 5.48
N ILE A 90 -8.25 0.09 4.27
CA ILE A 90 -7.42 -0.57 3.27
C ILE A 90 -6.44 0.41 2.66
N ILE A 91 -5.24 -0.08 2.33
CA ILE A 91 -4.27 0.65 1.52
C ILE A 91 -4.25 0.07 0.10
N TYR A 92 -4.14 0.92 -0.90
CA TYR A 92 -4.03 0.46 -2.29
C TYR A 92 -2.61 0.01 -2.59
N ALA A 93 -2.45 -1.14 -3.22
CA ALA A 93 -1.18 -1.63 -3.73
C ALA A 93 -1.30 -2.07 -5.19
N GLY A 94 -0.49 -1.49 -6.05
CA GLY A 94 -0.45 -1.82 -7.48
C GLY A 94 0.55 -2.92 -7.81
N HIS A 95 0.40 -4.12 -7.23
CA HIS A 95 1.37 -5.21 -7.48
C HIS A 95 1.31 -5.76 -8.90
N PHE A 96 0.12 -5.77 -9.52
CA PHE A 96 -0.09 -6.43 -10.81
C PHE A 96 -0.79 -5.52 -11.81
N ILE A 97 -0.42 -5.68 -13.08
CA ILE A 97 -1.22 -5.24 -14.22
C ILE A 97 -2.02 -6.46 -14.68
N GLY A 98 -3.34 -6.36 -14.76
CA GLY A 98 -4.28 -7.46 -14.88
C GLY A 98 -4.75 -7.97 -13.51
N ASN A 99 -5.66 -8.94 -13.49
CA ASN A 99 -6.09 -9.54 -12.23
C ASN A 99 -5.26 -10.80 -11.94
N GLU A 100 -4.77 -10.91 -10.72
CA GLU A 100 -4.10 -12.12 -10.27
C GLU A 100 -5.01 -13.35 -10.44
N GLY A 101 -4.47 -14.40 -10.99
CA GLY A 101 -5.20 -15.66 -11.24
C GLY A 101 -6.08 -15.66 -12.48
N ASP A 102 -6.17 -14.61 -13.27
CA ASP A 102 -6.85 -14.65 -14.57
C ASP A 102 -6.05 -15.47 -15.60
N GLU A 103 -6.77 -16.16 -16.50
CA GLU A 103 -6.15 -17.03 -17.52
C GLU A 103 -5.36 -16.26 -18.56
N ASP A 104 -5.74 -15.00 -18.82
CA ASP A 104 -5.06 -14.09 -19.75
C ASP A 104 -3.68 -13.62 -19.23
N GLY A 105 -3.35 -14.00 -18.00
CA GLY A 105 -2.09 -13.65 -17.36
C GLY A 105 -2.09 -12.27 -16.71
N PHE A 106 -1.02 -12.01 -15.99
CA PHE A 106 -0.77 -10.75 -15.30
C PHE A 106 0.72 -10.43 -15.29
N THR A 107 1.06 -9.14 -15.11
CA THR A 107 2.47 -8.69 -14.99
C THR A 107 2.71 -8.25 -13.55
N PHE A 108 3.76 -8.78 -12.90
CA PHE A 108 4.16 -8.34 -11.56
C PHE A 108 5.04 -7.10 -11.66
N CYS A 109 4.52 -5.97 -11.19
CA CYS A 109 5.10 -4.64 -11.41
C CYS A 109 6.49 -4.44 -10.79
N ALA A 110 6.75 -5.07 -9.64
CA ALA A 110 7.99 -4.85 -8.89
C ALA A 110 9.24 -5.49 -9.55
N PHE A 111 9.07 -6.58 -10.29
CA PHE A 111 10.20 -7.34 -10.88
C PHE A 111 10.28 -7.20 -12.39
N ASP A 112 9.14 -7.12 -13.06
CA ASP A 112 9.08 -7.09 -14.52
C ASP A 112 9.46 -5.71 -15.04
N ARG A 113 10.73 -5.57 -15.44
CA ARG A 113 11.22 -4.35 -16.07
C ARG A 113 10.55 -4.13 -17.41
N THR A 114 10.01 -2.93 -17.67
CA THR A 114 9.29 -2.63 -18.89
C THR A 114 9.57 -1.23 -19.43
N ASP A 115 9.61 -1.10 -20.74
CA ASP A 115 9.60 0.17 -21.49
C ASP A 115 8.28 0.39 -22.25
N ASP A 116 7.32 -0.51 -22.07
CA ASP A 116 6.01 -0.43 -22.73
C ASP A 116 5.12 0.65 -22.09
N ASN A 117 4.89 1.71 -22.84
CA ASN A 117 4.02 2.82 -22.44
C ASN A 117 2.58 2.37 -22.12
N ASN A 118 2.07 1.31 -22.75
CA ASN A 118 0.73 0.81 -22.46
C ASN A 118 0.67 0.14 -21.07
N LYS A 119 1.72 -0.56 -20.67
CA LYS A 119 1.81 -1.12 -19.31
C LYS A 119 1.84 -0.03 -18.25
N LEU A 120 2.66 1.02 -18.43
CA LEU A 120 2.67 2.14 -17.51
C LEU A 120 1.30 2.83 -17.43
N ARG A 121 0.67 3.06 -18.58
CA ARG A 121 -0.68 3.65 -18.63
C ARG A 121 -1.71 2.78 -17.92
N ALA A 122 -1.69 1.47 -18.17
CA ALA A 122 -2.61 0.53 -17.50
C ALA A 122 -2.42 0.52 -15.98
N TYR A 123 -1.18 0.57 -15.49
CA TYR A 123 -0.86 0.71 -14.07
C TYR A 123 -1.47 1.98 -13.47
N VAL A 124 -1.25 3.12 -14.13
CA VAL A 124 -1.78 4.41 -13.67
C VAL A 124 -3.30 4.46 -13.75
N ASP A 125 -3.90 3.97 -14.84
CA ASP A 125 -5.36 3.95 -15.03
C ASP A 125 -6.03 3.10 -13.94
N ASN A 126 -5.46 1.95 -13.59
CA ASN A 126 -5.97 1.10 -12.51
C ASN A 126 -5.89 1.81 -11.16
N THR A 127 -4.75 2.45 -10.86
CA THR A 127 -4.57 3.21 -9.62
C THR A 127 -5.54 4.39 -9.53
N VAL A 128 -5.70 5.17 -10.60
CA VAL A 128 -6.65 6.30 -10.65
C VAL A 128 -8.09 5.80 -10.47
N THR A 129 -8.44 4.67 -11.05
CA THR A 129 -9.77 4.06 -10.87
C THR A 129 -9.98 3.60 -9.42
N ALA A 130 -8.96 2.98 -8.82
CA ALA A 130 -8.99 2.58 -7.41
C ALA A 130 -9.22 3.80 -6.49
N ILE A 131 -8.47 4.89 -6.68
CA ILE A 131 -8.66 6.16 -5.96
C ILE A 131 -10.10 6.65 -6.10
N GLY A 132 -10.64 6.60 -7.31
CA GLY A 132 -12.02 7.02 -7.62
C GLY A 132 -13.11 6.22 -6.89
N THR A 133 -12.80 5.04 -6.33
CA THR A 133 -13.74 4.29 -5.50
C THR A 133 -14.01 4.94 -4.14
N GLY A 134 -13.11 5.81 -3.68
CA GLY A 134 -13.19 6.46 -2.37
C GLY A 134 -13.03 5.53 -1.17
N ARG A 135 -12.41 4.35 -1.35
CA ARG A 135 -12.32 3.32 -0.31
C ARG A 135 -10.93 3.13 0.30
N TYR A 136 -9.92 3.69 -0.33
CA TYR A 136 -8.53 3.53 0.08
C TYR A 136 -8.08 4.70 0.95
N SER A 137 -7.35 4.39 2.03
CA SER A 137 -6.82 5.39 2.96
C SER A 137 -5.44 5.90 2.54
N ILE A 138 -4.64 5.06 1.89
CA ILE A 138 -3.26 5.34 1.48
C ILE A 138 -3.01 4.66 0.12
N ILE A 139 -2.15 5.25 -0.71
CA ILE A 139 -1.61 4.60 -1.91
C ILE A 139 -0.22 4.09 -1.58
N ALA A 140 -0.09 2.80 -1.35
CA ALA A 140 1.17 2.13 -1.06
C ALA A 140 2.09 2.13 -2.29
N HIS A 141 3.38 2.32 -2.08
CA HIS A 141 4.44 2.28 -3.12
C HIS A 141 3.95 2.66 -4.53
N PRO A 142 3.44 3.91 -4.74
CA PRO A 142 2.75 4.32 -5.97
C PRO A 142 3.63 4.28 -7.23
N ASP A 143 4.92 4.13 -7.05
CA ASP A 143 5.98 4.07 -8.05
C ASP A 143 6.62 2.68 -8.19
N MET A 144 5.87 1.63 -7.77
CA MET A 144 6.35 0.25 -7.80
C MET A 144 6.62 -0.28 -9.20
N ILE A 145 5.92 0.22 -10.23
CA ILE A 145 6.15 -0.23 -11.61
C ILE A 145 7.58 0.03 -12.07
N ASN A 146 8.30 -1.02 -12.48
CA ASN A 146 9.69 -0.93 -12.93
C ASN A 146 9.79 -0.45 -14.38
N PHE A 147 9.37 0.79 -14.61
CA PHE A 147 9.36 1.42 -15.94
C PHE A 147 10.72 2.02 -16.26
N VAL A 148 11.24 1.71 -17.46
CA VAL A 148 12.57 2.15 -17.94
C VAL A 148 12.50 2.77 -19.34
N GLY A 149 11.31 3.13 -19.79
CA GLY A 149 11.08 3.78 -21.09
C GLY A 149 11.30 5.29 -21.03
N ASP A 150 10.52 6.01 -21.85
CA ASP A 150 10.62 7.47 -21.99
C ASP A 150 10.31 8.19 -20.65
N LEU A 151 11.24 9.02 -20.21
CA LEU A 151 11.18 9.70 -18.92
C LEU A 151 10.08 10.77 -18.88
N ASP A 152 9.84 11.48 -19.97
CA ASP A 152 8.82 12.53 -20.00
C ASP A 152 7.42 11.89 -20.01
N PHE A 153 7.27 10.74 -20.66
CA PHE A 153 6.05 9.94 -20.57
C PHE A 153 5.82 9.42 -19.14
N TYR A 154 6.87 8.90 -18.49
CA TYR A 154 6.80 8.47 -17.08
C TYR A 154 6.35 9.61 -16.16
N ARG A 155 6.95 10.80 -16.31
CA ARG A 155 6.59 11.98 -15.52
C ARG A 155 5.14 12.42 -15.77
N ALA A 156 4.67 12.36 -17.00
CA ALA A 156 3.30 12.72 -17.38
C ALA A 156 2.28 11.76 -16.74
N GLU A 157 2.51 10.45 -16.83
CA GLU A 157 1.63 9.44 -16.23
C GLU A 157 1.69 9.50 -14.69
N SER A 158 2.88 9.65 -14.09
CA SER A 158 3.04 9.88 -12.65
C SER A 158 2.24 11.10 -12.18
N ALA A 159 2.26 12.20 -12.95
CA ALA A 159 1.49 13.40 -12.61
C ALA A 159 -0.03 13.17 -12.64
N ARG A 160 -0.54 12.26 -13.48
CA ARG A 160 -1.96 11.87 -13.50
C ARG A 160 -2.36 11.18 -12.19
N LEU A 161 -1.58 10.17 -11.78
CA LEU A 161 -1.78 9.44 -10.53
C LEU A 161 -1.71 10.38 -9.33
N ILE A 162 -0.65 11.19 -9.25
CA ILE A 162 -0.41 12.11 -8.13
C ILE A 162 -1.54 13.13 -8.00
N ARG A 163 -2.05 13.70 -9.11
CA ARG A 163 -3.20 14.61 -9.06
C ARG A 163 -4.45 13.91 -8.55
N ALA A 164 -4.73 12.69 -9.01
CA ALA A 164 -5.89 11.93 -8.53
C ALA A 164 -5.83 11.69 -7.02
N ALA A 165 -4.67 11.29 -6.49
CA ALA A 165 -4.48 11.10 -5.05
C ALA A 165 -4.64 12.41 -4.27
N LYS A 166 -4.04 13.51 -4.77
CA LYS A 166 -4.15 14.83 -4.17
C LYS A 166 -5.60 15.35 -4.15
N ASP A 167 -6.32 15.22 -5.26
CA ASP A 167 -7.72 15.67 -5.38
C ASP A 167 -8.66 14.88 -4.47
N ALA A 168 -8.31 13.61 -4.18
CA ALA A 168 -9.03 12.75 -3.24
C ALA A 168 -8.55 12.91 -1.78
N ASP A 169 -7.55 13.76 -1.50
CA ASP A 169 -6.89 13.93 -0.19
C ASP A 169 -6.35 12.60 0.39
N ILE A 170 -5.83 11.74 -0.48
CA ILE A 170 -5.23 10.45 -0.12
C ILE A 170 -3.69 10.58 -0.18
N PRO A 171 -2.95 10.31 0.91
CA PRO A 171 -1.50 10.37 0.90
C PRO A 171 -0.86 9.24 0.08
N LEU A 172 0.31 9.54 -0.47
CA LEU A 172 1.17 8.60 -1.18
C LEU A 172 2.23 8.05 -0.21
N GLU A 173 2.49 6.77 -0.24
CA GLU A 173 3.49 6.16 0.63
C GLU A 173 4.91 6.27 0.05
N ILE A 174 5.84 6.86 0.81
CA ILE A 174 7.28 6.64 0.63
C ILE A 174 7.61 5.30 1.29
N ASN A 175 7.83 4.28 0.48
CA ASN A 175 7.99 2.91 0.97
C ASN A 175 9.42 2.66 1.49
N LEU A 176 9.52 2.40 2.79
CA LEU A 176 10.81 2.20 3.45
C LEU A 176 11.39 0.80 3.19
N TYR A 177 10.55 -0.20 2.90
CA TYR A 177 11.02 -1.52 2.47
C TYR A 177 11.78 -1.45 1.15
N GLY A 178 11.21 -0.79 0.13
CA GLY A 178 11.89 -0.59 -1.15
C GLY A 178 13.21 0.15 -1.00
N MET A 179 13.25 1.17 -0.13
CA MET A 179 14.46 1.94 0.17
C MET A 179 15.53 1.09 0.85
N ARG A 180 15.16 0.26 1.83
CA ARG A 180 16.07 -0.62 2.57
C ARG A 180 16.67 -1.68 1.66
N ASP A 181 15.83 -2.31 0.84
CA ASP A 181 16.24 -3.41 -0.02
C ASP A 181 16.90 -2.94 -1.34
N GLY A 182 17.09 -1.62 -1.52
CA GLY A 182 17.72 -1.05 -2.72
C GLY A 182 16.92 -1.30 -4.01
N ARG A 183 15.60 -1.32 -3.90
CA ARG A 183 14.71 -1.49 -5.05
C ARG A 183 14.68 -0.20 -5.90
N HIS A 184 14.02 -0.26 -7.06
CA HIS A 184 13.85 0.89 -7.95
C HIS A 184 12.82 1.91 -7.43
N TYR A 185 12.15 1.60 -6.33
CA TYR A 185 11.28 2.52 -5.59
C TYR A 185 11.77 2.68 -4.13
N PRO A 186 11.60 3.83 -3.50
CA PRO A 186 11.00 5.07 -4.04
C PRO A 186 11.80 5.64 -5.22
N ASN A 187 11.10 5.94 -6.33
CA ASN A 187 11.70 6.49 -7.55
C ASN A 187 11.81 8.01 -7.46
N GLU A 188 13.03 8.53 -7.56
CA GLU A 188 13.30 9.97 -7.36
C GLU A 188 12.51 10.86 -8.35
N GLU A 189 12.31 10.43 -9.59
CA GLU A 189 11.55 11.21 -10.58
C GLU A 189 10.07 11.29 -10.26
N PHE A 190 9.48 10.19 -9.77
CA PHE A 190 8.10 10.19 -9.27
C PHE A 190 7.93 11.20 -8.13
N TRP A 191 8.79 11.10 -7.13
CA TRP A 191 8.71 11.94 -5.93
C TRP A 191 9.05 13.41 -6.22
N ARG A 192 9.90 13.68 -7.21
CA ARG A 192 10.13 15.05 -7.73
C ARG A 192 8.84 15.64 -8.35
N VAL A 193 8.07 14.83 -9.05
CA VAL A 193 6.77 15.26 -9.59
C VAL A 193 5.78 15.47 -8.44
N ALA A 194 5.76 14.59 -7.43
CA ALA A 194 4.89 14.71 -6.26
C ALA A 194 5.13 16.01 -5.49
N GLY A 195 6.40 16.36 -5.21
CA GLY A 195 6.75 17.62 -4.55
C GLY A 195 6.30 18.84 -5.35
N ARG A 196 6.56 18.87 -6.67
CA ARG A 196 6.10 19.98 -7.53
C ARG A 196 4.59 20.16 -7.57
N LEU A 197 3.85 19.08 -7.43
CA LEU A 197 2.37 19.11 -7.41
C LEU A 197 1.80 19.36 -6.02
N GLY A 198 2.63 19.37 -4.97
CA GLY A 198 2.20 19.54 -3.58
C GLY A 198 1.31 18.39 -3.10
N ALA A 199 1.69 17.16 -3.43
CA ALA A 199 1.06 15.97 -2.88
C ALA A 199 1.59 15.70 -1.47
N LYS A 200 0.72 15.15 -0.61
CA LYS A 200 1.09 14.68 0.72
C LYS A 200 1.63 13.25 0.65
N ALA A 201 2.56 12.95 1.53
CA ALA A 201 3.10 11.61 1.66
C ALA A 201 3.02 11.13 3.11
N THR A 202 3.06 9.81 3.30
CA THR A 202 3.32 9.13 4.56
C THR A 202 4.54 8.21 4.41
N LEU A 203 5.11 7.77 5.52
CA LEU A 203 6.19 6.78 5.52
C LEU A 203 5.60 5.41 5.86
N GLY A 204 5.68 4.46 4.94
CA GLY A 204 5.26 3.08 5.19
C GLY A 204 6.44 2.17 5.47
N PHE A 205 6.37 1.40 6.55
CA PHE A 205 7.43 0.44 6.88
C PHE A 205 7.43 -0.77 5.96
N ASP A 206 6.25 -1.19 5.50
CA ASP A 206 6.04 -2.40 4.69
C ASP A 206 6.87 -3.58 5.25
N SER A 207 6.63 -3.83 6.55
CA SER A 207 7.50 -4.69 7.35
C SER A 207 7.14 -6.15 7.21
N HIS A 208 7.95 -6.90 6.49
CA HIS A 208 7.89 -8.36 6.38
C HIS A 208 8.65 -9.09 7.50
N HIS A 209 9.22 -8.33 8.47
CA HIS A 209 9.91 -8.87 9.64
C HIS A 209 9.87 -7.83 10.76
N GLU A 210 9.61 -8.25 12.01
CA GLU A 210 9.46 -7.36 13.18
C GLU A 210 10.64 -6.40 13.39
N ARG A 211 11.87 -6.81 13.09
CA ARG A 211 13.08 -5.95 13.20
C ARG A 211 13.04 -4.71 12.31
N HIS A 212 12.19 -4.68 11.29
CA HIS A 212 12.08 -3.58 10.35
C HIS A 212 10.97 -2.57 10.72
N VAL A 213 10.21 -2.87 11.75
CA VAL A 213 9.22 -1.92 12.27
C VAL A 213 9.94 -0.74 12.88
N ALA A 214 9.60 0.46 12.44
CA ALA A 214 10.13 1.73 12.93
C ALA A 214 11.67 1.81 12.90
N ASP A 215 12.33 1.27 11.87
CA ASP A 215 13.78 1.44 11.69
C ASP A 215 14.13 2.92 11.54
N GLY A 216 14.77 3.49 12.56
CA GLY A 216 15.10 4.92 12.61
C GLY A 216 16.01 5.38 11.46
N ASN A 217 16.90 4.52 10.95
CA ASN A 217 17.75 4.86 9.80
C ASN A 217 16.91 5.03 8.54
N GLU A 218 15.96 4.13 8.30
CA GLU A 218 15.10 4.20 7.12
C GLU A 218 14.12 5.37 7.22
N ILE A 219 13.57 5.64 8.39
CA ILE A 219 12.74 6.84 8.64
C ILE A 219 13.53 8.11 8.28
N VAL A 220 14.75 8.26 8.77
CA VAL A 220 15.60 9.43 8.46
C VAL A 220 15.90 9.52 6.97
N ARG A 221 16.12 8.40 6.28
CA ARG A 221 16.33 8.38 4.81
C ARG A 221 15.07 8.81 4.06
N GLY A 222 13.90 8.31 4.44
CA GLY A 222 12.62 8.70 3.86
C GLY A 222 12.31 10.17 4.05
N LEU A 223 12.49 10.71 5.26
CA LEU A 223 12.31 12.14 5.55
C LEU A 223 13.28 13.03 4.75
N ARG A 224 14.54 12.62 4.62
CA ARG A 224 15.51 13.35 3.79
C ARG A 224 15.16 13.35 2.30
N LEU A 225 14.61 12.25 1.80
CA LEU A 225 14.11 12.18 0.42
C LEU A 225 12.97 13.18 0.23
N ALA A 226 11.98 13.15 1.13
CA ALA A 226 10.83 14.05 1.10
C ALA A 226 11.26 15.53 1.15
N ASP A 227 12.06 15.91 2.13
CA ASP A 227 12.60 17.27 2.30
C ASP A 227 13.33 17.75 1.04
N ARG A 228 14.27 16.96 0.53
CA ARG A 228 15.04 17.27 -0.68
C ARG A 228 14.17 17.49 -1.92
N LEU A 229 13.04 16.82 -2.02
CA LEU A 229 12.13 16.88 -3.17
C LEU A 229 10.91 17.77 -2.93
N GLY A 230 10.80 18.41 -1.74
CA GLY A 230 9.71 19.31 -1.39
C GLY A 230 8.36 18.60 -1.20
N VAL A 231 8.38 17.39 -0.70
CA VAL A 231 7.19 16.59 -0.40
C VAL A 231 6.82 16.77 1.06
N GLU A 232 5.57 17.15 1.34
CA GLU A 232 5.03 17.21 2.70
C GLU A 232 4.78 15.80 3.21
N VAL A 233 5.41 15.44 4.34
CA VAL A 233 5.12 14.18 5.04
C VAL A 233 4.16 14.49 6.19
N ILE A 234 3.05 13.74 6.24
CA ILE A 234 2.04 13.86 7.30
C ILE A 234 2.26 12.80 8.38
N ASP A 235 1.92 13.16 9.63
CA ASP A 235 2.11 12.28 10.79
C ASP A 235 0.85 11.42 11.07
N GLU A 236 -0.33 11.84 10.58
CA GLU A 236 -1.59 11.16 10.78
C GLU A 236 -2.37 11.03 9.46
N GLU A 237 -2.79 9.83 9.13
CA GLU A 237 -3.62 9.53 7.97
C GLU A 237 -5.09 9.42 8.38
N LYS A 238 -5.97 9.95 7.52
CA LYS A 238 -7.40 9.71 7.65
C LYS A 238 -7.75 8.31 7.19
N LEU A 239 -8.07 7.44 8.14
CA LEU A 239 -8.55 6.10 7.81
C LEU A 239 -9.96 6.17 7.23
N ILE A 240 -10.16 5.52 6.09
CA ILE A 240 -11.42 5.41 5.37
C ILE A 240 -11.94 3.98 5.57
N ASP A 241 -13.14 3.85 6.16
CA ASP A 241 -13.78 2.55 6.27
C ASP A 241 -14.18 2.03 4.87
N PRO A 242 -13.58 0.95 4.38
CA PRO A 242 -13.80 0.47 3.01
C PRO A 242 -15.20 -0.11 2.78
N ARG A 243 -15.96 -0.32 3.85
CA ARG A 243 -17.27 -0.98 3.81
C ARG A 243 -18.41 -0.05 3.35
N PHE A 244 -18.16 1.27 3.35
CA PHE A 244 -19.17 2.31 3.07
C PHE A 244 -18.85 3.17 1.85
#